data_43e9e700d4162a91af348dca9140b8db
#
_entry.id   43e9e700d4162a91af348dca9140b8db
#
_cell.length_a   1.000
_cell.length_b   1.000
_cell.length_c   1.000
_cell.angle_alpha   90.00
_cell.angle_beta   90.00
_cell.angle_gamma   90.00
#
_symmetry.space_group_name_H-M   'P 1'
#
loop_
_entity.id
_entity.type
_entity.pdbx_description
1 polymer ?
#
loop_
_entity_poly.entity_id
_entity_poly.type
_entity_poly.pdbx_seq_one_letter_code
_entity_poly.pdbx_strand_id
1 'polypeptide(L)'
;MKNFAVIGFPIEHSLSPILHQEIYNELGQKITSSKVSVNTKSLSRFVKSKRINFYNVTIPHKENIVSLLNSLESSAKEIGAVNCVANLKGYNTDWMGFKNSMLENNIILDNKNCIILGAGGAARAVAYALIRSNCNSITIINRSKQRKKEILKWIDGFGNYKNNSSQGDIIINCTPLGMWPNIKNKPIYSGTISSKQVIVDTIYNPYETSFLKYAKTSGAKTISGLDMFIHQGLASINIWEENDISQNININNIKKSLKAKLC
;
A
#
# COMPACT_ATOMS: atom_id res chain seq x y z
N MET A 1 -1.68 26.32 11.07
CA MET A 1 -1.08 25.44 10.03
C MET A 1 -1.41 24.01 10.42
N LYS A 2 -1.97 23.22 9.48
CA LYS A 2 -2.31 21.80 9.75
C LYS A 2 -1.02 21.00 9.91
N ASN A 3 -1.01 20.07 10.87
CA ASN A 3 0.16 19.27 11.22
C ASN A 3 -0.14 17.78 11.03
N PHE A 4 0.62 17.16 10.12
CA PHE A 4 0.51 15.75 9.79
C PHE A 4 1.82 15.02 10.07
N ALA A 5 1.74 13.70 10.17
CA ALA A 5 2.92 12.87 10.31
C ALA A 5 2.82 11.55 9.53
N VAL A 6 3.96 10.90 9.40
CA VAL A 6 4.04 9.47 9.14
C VAL A 6 4.87 8.81 10.23
N ILE A 7 4.38 7.70 10.78
CA ILE A 7 5.06 6.93 11.82
C ILE A 7 5.49 5.55 11.31
N GLY A 8 6.68 5.12 11.71
CA GLY A 8 7.25 3.83 11.34
C GLY A 8 8.63 3.63 11.95
N PHE A 9 9.28 2.48 11.64
CA PHE A 9 10.65 2.22 12.08
C PHE A 9 11.32 1.16 11.18
N PRO A 10 12.43 1.48 10.48
CA PRO A 10 12.95 2.83 10.25
C PRO A 10 12.01 3.69 9.39
N ILE A 11 12.08 5.03 9.46
CA ILE A 11 11.14 5.93 8.77
C ILE A 11 11.82 6.93 7.84
N GLU A 12 13.14 7.02 7.87
CA GLU A 12 13.95 8.04 7.19
C GLU A 12 13.68 8.07 5.67
N HIS A 13 13.33 6.91 5.11
CA HIS A 13 13.14 6.71 3.66
C HIS A 13 11.71 6.98 3.17
N SER A 14 10.77 7.25 4.10
CA SER A 14 9.38 7.52 3.72
C SER A 14 9.26 8.83 2.93
N LEU A 15 8.55 8.79 1.82
CA LEU A 15 8.21 9.97 1.01
C LEU A 15 6.81 10.54 1.35
N SER A 16 6.10 9.99 2.35
CA SER A 16 4.76 10.47 2.71
C SER A 16 4.71 11.96 3.03
N PRO A 17 5.67 12.57 3.78
CA PRO A 17 5.63 14.01 4.01
C PRO A 17 5.77 14.83 2.73
N ILE A 18 6.56 14.34 1.76
CA ILE A 18 6.70 14.98 0.46
C ILE A 18 5.40 14.86 -0.33
N LEU A 19 4.80 13.68 -0.36
CA LEU A 19 3.50 13.46 -1.01
C LEU A 19 2.43 14.38 -0.42
N HIS A 20 2.33 14.48 0.91
CA HIS A 20 1.39 15.39 1.57
C HIS A 20 1.62 16.84 1.12
N GLN A 21 2.87 17.29 1.11
CA GLN A 21 3.20 18.65 0.67
C GLN A 21 2.82 18.89 -0.80
N GLU A 22 3.11 17.95 -1.70
CA GLU A 22 2.77 18.07 -3.13
C GLU A 22 1.23 18.15 -3.33
N ILE A 23 0.46 17.34 -2.60
CA ILE A 23 -1.01 17.38 -2.68
C ILE A 23 -1.53 18.75 -2.20
N TYR A 24 -1.01 19.27 -1.08
CA TYR A 24 -1.46 20.57 -0.58
C TYR A 24 -0.93 21.76 -1.40
N ASN A 25 0.19 21.60 -2.10
CA ASN A 25 0.69 22.60 -3.06
C ASN A 25 -0.30 22.75 -4.24
N GLU A 26 -0.87 21.64 -4.76
CA GLU A 26 -1.93 21.70 -5.79
C GLU A 26 -3.18 22.47 -5.29
N LEU A 27 -3.44 22.44 -3.98
CA LEU A 27 -4.55 23.20 -3.37
C LEU A 27 -4.17 24.65 -3.00
N GLY A 28 -2.93 25.08 -3.26
CA GLY A 28 -2.45 26.41 -2.84
C GLY A 28 -2.33 26.58 -1.32
N GLN A 29 -2.23 25.48 -0.55
CA GLN A 29 -2.21 25.48 0.90
C GLN A 29 -0.84 25.08 1.47
N LYS A 30 -0.47 25.66 2.61
CA LYS A 30 0.75 25.31 3.35
C LYS A 30 0.43 24.42 4.54
N ILE A 31 1.20 23.34 4.69
CA ILE A 31 1.08 22.39 5.79
C ILE A 31 2.45 22.12 6.43
N THR A 32 2.44 21.46 7.57
CA THR A 32 3.61 20.76 8.13
C THR A 32 3.35 19.27 8.09
N SER A 33 4.27 18.50 7.52
CA SER A 33 4.24 17.06 7.56
C SER A 33 5.61 16.51 7.94
N SER A 34 5.66 15.61 8.90
CA SER A 34 6.90 15.15 9.52
C SER A 34 7.02 13.62 9.52
N LYS A 35 8.27 13.14 9.57
CA LYS A 35 8.59 11.74 9.85
C LYS A 35 8.79 11.59 11.35
N VAL A 36 8.09 10.66 11.97
CA VAL A 36 8.25 10.36 13.40
C VAL A 36 8.72 8.93 13.56
N SER A 37 9.97 8.77 13.98
CA SER A 37 10.56 7.46 14.24
C SER A 37 9.95 6.88 15.53
N VAL A 38 9.17 5.82 15.37
CA VAL A 38 8.49 5.13 16.48
C VAL A 38 8.83 3.66 16.40
N ASN A 39 9.56 3.12 17.37
CA ASN A 39 9.80 1.68 17.46
C ASN A 39 8.60 0.96 18.11
N THR A 40 8.56 -0.36 18.01
CA THR A 40 7.44 -1.17 18.53
C THR A 40 7.18 -0.97 20.02
N LYS A 41 8.24 -0.77 20.84
CA LYS A 41 8.10 -0.55 22.30
C LYS A 41 7.49 0.79 22.63
N SER A 42 7.69 1.81 21.80
CA SER A 42 7.17 3.18 22.02
C SER A 42 5.84 3.46 21.32
N LEU A 43 5.30 2.55 20.52
CA LEU A 43 4.06 2.77 19.75
C LEU A 43 2.87 3.12 20.66
N SER A 44 2.63 2.37 21.74
CA SER A 44 1.53 2.64 22.68
C SER A 44 1.67 4.01 23.34
N ARG A 45 2.90 4.41 23.73
CA ARG A 45 3.16 5.75 24.31
C ARG A 45 2.88 6.85 23.29
N PHE A 46 3.29 6.65 22.02
CA PHE A 46 3.01 7.62 20.95
C PHE A 46 1.51 7.83 20.77
N VAL A 47 0.73 6.75 20.62
CA VAL A 47 -0.73 6.83 20.43
C VAL A 47 -1.41 7.51 21.61
N LYS A 48 -1.05 7.12 22.86
CA LYS A 48 -1.60 7.71 24.10
C LYS A 48 -1.23 9.19 24.27
N SER A 49 -0.14 9.67 23.70
CA SER A 49 0.28 11.07 23.85
C SER A 49 -0.67 12.08 23.19
N LYS A 50 -1.44 11.65 22.19
CA LYS A 50 -2.39 12.48 21.41
C LYS A 50 -1.78 13.79 20.85
N ARG A 51 -0.45 13.81 20.66
CA ARG A 51 0.26 15.01 20.15
C ARG A 51 -0.03 15.31 18.70
N ILE A 52 -0.33 14.27 17.92
CA ILE A 52 -0.66 14.35 16.48
C ILE A 52 -1.93 13.56 16.28
N ASN A 53 -2.95 14.21 15.72
CA ASN A 53 -4.26 13.60 15.49
C ASN A 53 -4.40 12.96 14.11
N PHE A 54 -3.61 13.42 13.14
CA PHE A 54 -3.68 12.99 11.74
C PHE A 54 -2.32 12.47 11.29
N TYR A 55 -2.22 11.16 11.06
CA TYR A 55 -0.96 10.55 10.66
C TYR A 55 -1.14 9.27 9.87
N ASN A 56 -0.19 9.03 8.96
CA ASN A 56 -0.07 7.73 8.32
C ASN A 56 0.78 6.78 9.17
N VAL A 57 0.52 5.50 9.01
CA VAL A 57 1.21 4.40 9.69
C VAL A 57 1.83 3.49 8.65
N THR A 58 3.15 3.24 8.80
CA THR A 58 3.86 2.30 7.94
C THR A 58 4.53 1.18 8.76
N ILE A 59 5.36 0.39 8.11
CA ILE A 59 6.10 -0.73 8.71
C ILE A 59 6.83 -0.27 9.98
N PRO A 60 6.76 -1.09 11.07
CA PRO A 60 6.11 -2.39 11.24
C PRO A 60 4.74 -2.31 11.92
N HIS A 61 4.08 -1.15 11.96
CA HIS A 61 3.02 -0.81 12.91
C HIS A 61 1.59 -1.03 12.40
N LYS A 62 1.36 -1.26 11.10
CA LYS A 62 0.00 -1.30 10.52
C LYS A 62 -0.95 -2.28 11.19
N GLU A 63 -0.46 -3.44 11.65
CA GLU A 63 -1.23 -4.44 12.39
C GLU A 63 -1.23 -4.15 13.89
N ASN A 64 -0.09 -3.74 14.44
CA ASN A 64 0.09 -3.55 15.88
C ASN A 64 -0.70 -2.35 16.45
N ILE A 65 -0.98 -1.33 15.64
CA ILE A 65 -1.69 -0.12 16.08
C ILE A 65 -3.19 -0.36 16.26
N VAL A 66 -3.76 -1.38 15.63
CA VAL A 66 -5.20 -1.69 15.60
C VAL A 66 -5.80 -1.72 17.01
N SER A 67 -5.14 -2.42 17.95
CA SER A 67 -5.60 -2.55 19.34
C SER A 67 -5.39 -1.31 20.20
N LEU A 68 -4.70 -0.29 19.69
CA LEU A 68 -4.38 0.94 20.42
C LEU A 68 -5.31 2.11 20.07
N LEU A 69 -6.17 1.93 19.07
CA LEU A 69 -7.10 2.96 18.59
C LEU A 69 -8.48 2.82 19.23
N ASN A 70 -9.21 3.93 19.31
CA ASN A 70 -10.54 3.96 19.91
C ASN A 70 -11.59 3.25 19.04
N SER A 71 -11.45 3.36 17.72
CA SER A 71 -12.36 2.74 16.75
C SER A 71 -11.66 2.50 15.42
N LEU A 72 -12.26 1.66 14.59
CA LEU A 72 -11.81 1.36 13.24
C LEU A 72 -12.96 1.61 12.26
N GLU A 73 -12.61 2.13 11.09
CA GLU A 73 -13.51 2.09 9.96
C GLU A 73 -13.71 0.64 9.50
N SER A 74 -14.83 0.32 8.84
CA SER A 74 -15.24 -1.06 8.51
C SER A 74 -14.17 -1.81 7.72
N SER A 75 -13.60 -1.21 6.68
CA SER A 75 -12.56 -1.85 5.87
C SER A 75 -11.26 -2.09 6.67
N ALA A 76 -10.87 -1.14 7.51
CA ALA A 76 -9.69 -1.29 8.37
C ALA A 76 -9.87 -2.43 9.39
N LYS A 77 -11.10 -2.59 9.92
CA LYS A 77 -11.47 -3.69 10.81
C LYS A 77 -11.43 -5.05 10.08
N GLU A 78 -12.00 -5.12 8.89
CA GLU A 78 -12.01 -6.33 8.06
C GLU A 78 -10.59 -6.73 7.62
N ILE A 79 -9.77 -5.77 7.19
CA ILE A 79 -8.36 -5.99 6.80
C ILE A 79 -7.49 -6.39 8.00
N GLY A 80 -7.79 -5.86 9.19
CA GLY A 80 -6.98 -6.04 10.39
C GLY A 80 -5.66 -5.25 10.35
N ALA A 81 -5.61 -4.16 9.57
CA ALA A 81 -4.44 -3.29 9.47
C ALA A 81 -4.87 -1.84 9.21
N VAL A 82 -4.12 -0.90 9.77
CA VAL A 82 -4.34 0.55 9.68
C VAL A 82 -3.12 1.22 9.07
N ASN A 83 -3.30 2.06 8.07
CA ASN A 83 -2.26 2.92 7.50
C ASN A 83 -2.58 4.42 7.60
N CYS A 84 -3.79 4.78 8.05
CA CYS A 84 -4.21 6.16 8.23
C CYS A 84 -4.99 6.30 9.55
N VAL A 85 -4.68 7.33 10.33
CA VAL A 85 -5.35 7.64 11.59
C VAL A 85 -5.84 9.08 11.57
N ALA A 86 -7.10 9.25 11.99
CA ALA A 86 -7.72 10.54 12.25
C ALA A 86 -8.40 10.50 13.64
N ASN A 87 -7.98 11.35 14.56
CA ASN A 87 -8.56 11.48 15.90
C ASN A 87 -8.74 10.13 16.63
N LEU A 88 -7.69 9.28 16.61
CA LEU A 88 -7.69 7.91 17.18
C LEU A 88 -8.69 6.94 16.53
N LYS A 89 -9.26 7.26 15.38
CA LYS A 89 -9.98 6.32 14.52
C LYS A 89 -9.04 5.84 13.41
N GLY A 90 -8.99 4.54 13.22
CA GLY A 90 -8.12 3.89 12.23
C GLY A 90 -8.83 3.60 10.92
N TYR A 91 -8.12 3.82 9.83
CA TYR A 91 -8.56 3.58 8.46
C TYR A 91 -7.50 2.80 7.70
N ASN A 92 -7.90 2.14 6.63
CA ASN A 92 -6.97 1.55 5.68
C ASN A 92 -7.19 2.16 4.29
N THR A 93 -6.27 3.01 3.86
CA THR A 93 -6.31 3.63 2.53
C THR A 93 -5.46 2.88 1.50
N ASP A 94 -4.67 1.89 1.92
CA ASP A 94 -3.83 1.11 0.99
C ASP A 94 -4.67 0.34 -0.03
N TRP A 95 -5.78 -0.28 0.39
CA TRP A 95 -6.65 -1.02 -0.52
C TRP A 95 -7.31 -0.12 -1.57
N MET A 96 -7.69 1.10 -1.16
CA MET A 96 -8.23 2.11 -2.06
C MET A 96 -7.16 2.58 -3.04
N GLY A 97 -5.95 2.84 -2.53
CA GLY A 97 -4.79 3.20 -3.33
C GLY A 97 -4.46 2.16 -4.38
N PHE A 98 -4.44 0.88 -4.02
CA PHE A 98 -4.23 -0.22 -4.96
C PHE A 98 -5.34 -0.27 -6.01
N LYS A 99 -6.61 -0.27 -5.60
CA LYS A 99 -7.75 -0.33 -6.52
C LYS A 99 -7.71 0.83 -7.52
N ASN A 100 -7.50 2.05 -7.05
CA ASN A 100 -7.46 3.24 -7.91
C ASN A 100 -6.25 3.22 -8.85
N SER A 101 -5.08 2.72 -8.40
CA SER A 101 -3.93 2.56 -9.28
C SER A 101 -4.20 1.55 -10.42
N MET A 102 -4.96 0.50 -10.16
CA MET A 102 -5.37 -0.44 -11.22
C MET A 102 -6.32 0.22 -12.21
N LEU A 103 -7.30 0.99 -11.73
CA LEU A 103 -8.24 1.74 -12.58
C LEU A 103 -7.51 2.76 -13.47
N GLU A 104 -6.60 3.57 -12.90
CA GLU A 104 -5.80 4.55 -13.64
C GLU A 104 -4.97 3.90 -14.77
N ASN A 105 -4.49 2.69 -14.54
CA ASN A 105 -3.70 1.93 -15.53
C ASN A 105 -4.57 1.05 -16.46
N ASN A 106 -5.90 1.20 -16.43
CA ASN A 106 -6.86 0.41 -17.21
C ASN A 106 -6.70 -1.11 -17.01
N ILE A 107 -6.53 -1.53 -15.74
CA ILE A 107 -6.47 -2.94 -15.34
C ILE A 107 -7.79 -3.33 -14.69
N ILE A 108 -8.48 -4.26 -15.32
CA ILE A 108 -9.71 -4.88 -14.79
C ILE A 108 -9.30 -6.00 -13.85
N LEU A 109 -9.80 -5.97 -12.61
CA LEU A 109 -9.53 -6.99 -11.59
C LEU A 109 -10.61 -8.09 -11.57
N ASP A 110 -11.80 -7.79 -12.07
CA ASP A 110 -12.93 -8.71 -12.13
C ASP A 110 -12.55 -9.99 -12.90
N ASN A 111 -12.91 -11.14 -12.34
CA ASN A 111 -12.63 -12.47 -12.89
C ASN A 111 -11.13 -12.80 -13.13
N LYS A 112 -10.19 -12.07 -12.55
CA LYS A 112 -8.75 -12.32 -12.70
C LYS A 112 -8.21 -13.29 -11.65
N ASN A 113 -7.26 -14.13 -12.09
CA ASN A 113 -6.46 -14.95 -11.19
C ASN A 113 -5.25 -14.15 -10.71
N CYS A 114 -5.16 -13.91 -9.41
CA CYS A 114 -4.15 -13.04 -8.84
C CYS A 114 -3.16 -13.80 -7.96
N ILE A 115 -1.88 -13.44 -8.04
CA ILE A 115 -0.83 -13.99 -7.19
C ILE A 115 -0.25 -12.85 -6.36
N ILE A 116 -0.27 -12.99 -5.05
CA ILE A 116 0.33 -12.05 -4.11
C ILE A 116 1.62 -12.66 -3.55
N LEU A 117 2.72 -11.96 -3.73
CA LEU A 117 4.01 -12.28 -3.15
C LEU A 117 4.14 -11.51 -1.83
N GLY A 118 4.05 -12.22 -0.70
CA GLY A 118 4.05 -11.62 0.64
C GLY A 118 2.77 -11.93 1.43
N ALA A 119 2.82 -11.71 2.76
CA ALA A 119 1.71 -11.95 3.69
C ALA A 119 1.73 -10.96 4.88
N GLY A 120 2.07 -9.71 4.62
CA GLY A 120 2.02 -8.59 5.60
C GLY A 120 0.82 -7.68 5.40
N GLY A 121 0.80 -6.53 6.09
CA GLY A 121 -0.31 -5.57 6.01
C GLY A 121 -0.62 -5.07 4.60
N ALA A 122 0.40 -4.84 3.75
CA ALA A 122 0.18 -4.50 2.35
C ALA A 122 -0.50 -5.64 1.58
N ALA A 123 -0.07 -6.89 1.80
CA ALA A 123 -0.69 -8.05 1.15
C ALA A 123 -2.17 -8.22 1.56
N ARG A 124 -2.53 -7.95 2.81
CA ARG A 124 -3.93 -7.94 3.28
C ARG A 124 -4.75 -6.87 2.58
N ALA A 125 -4.23 -5.64 2.48
CA ALA A 125 -4.91 -4.53 1.80
C ALA A 125 -5.12 -4.83 0.30
N VAL A 126 -4.10 -5.37 -0.37
CA VAL A 126 -4.19 -5.80 -1.78
C VAL A 126 -5.19 -6.94 -1.93
N ALA A 127 -5.13 -7.99 -1.10
CA ALA A 127 -6.09 -9.09 -1.15
C ALA A 127 -7.53 -8.60 -0.93
N TYR A 128 -7.74 -7.66 0.00
CA TYR A 128 -9.04 -7.04 0.22
C TYR A 128 -9.54 -6.29 -1.01
N ALA A 129 -8.67 -5.50 -1.66
CA ALA A 129 -9.04 -4.81 -2.90
C ALA A 129 -9.41 -5.79 -4.03
N LEU A 130 -8.70 -6.90 -4.16
CA LEU A 130 -9.00 -7.96 -5.13
C LEU A 130 -10.37 -8.61 -4.85
N ILE A 131 -10.64 -8.96 -3.58
CA ILE A 131 -11.93 -9.52 -3.14
C ILE A 131 -13.07 -8.54 -3.45
N ARG A 132 -12.90 -7.27 -3.10
CA ARG A 132 -13.90 -6.21 -3.35
C ARG A 132 -14.03 -5.83 -4.83
N SER A 133 -13.18 -6.37 -5.69
CA SER A 133 -13.21 -6.23 -7.14
C SER A 133 -13.58 -7.54 -7.85
N ASN A 134 -14.15 -8.52 -7.13
CA ASN A 134 -14.62 -9.81 -7.65
C ASN A 134 -13.56 -10.58 -8.45
N CYS A 135 -12.30 -10.60 -7.99
CA CYS A 135 -11.30 -11.44 -8.63
C CYS A 135 -11.71 -12.92 -8.57
N ASN A 136 -11.27 -13.71 -9.53
CA ASN A 136 -11.61 -15.14 -9.58
C ASN A 136 -10.86 -15.94 -8.49
N SER A 137 -9.57 -15.66 -8.31
CA SER A 137 -8.78 -16.41 -7.32
C SER A 137 -7.60 -15.61 -6.79
N ILE A 138 -7.14 -15.96 -5.58
CA ILE A 138 -5.97 -15.39 -4.91
C ILE A 138 -5.03 -16.50 -4.47
N THR A 139 -3.82 -16.50 -5.03
CA THR A 139 -2.72 -17.36 -4.59
C THR A 139 -1.75 -16.55 -3.76
N ILE A 140 -1.38 -17.06 -2.58
CA ILE A 140 -0.39 -16.42 -1.69
C ILE A 140 0.94 -17.18 -1.77
N ILE A 141 2.01 -16.47 -2.10
CA ILE A 141 3.38 -16.97 -2.03
C ILE A 141 4.12 -16.21 -0.94
N ASN A 142 4.57 -16.90 0.10
CA ASN A 142 5.26 -16.27 1.22
C ASN A 142 6.29 -17.22 1.85
N ARG A 143 7.43 -16.68 2.28
CA ARG A 143 8.50 -17.41 2.94
C ARG A 143 8.04 -18.08 4.25
N SER A 144 7.33 -17.35 5.09
CA SER A 144 6.77 -17.86 6.34
C SER A 144 5.50 -18.67 6.06
N LYS A 145 5.53 -19.98 6.29
CA LYS A 145 4.37 -20.85 6.18
C LYS A 145 3.23 -20.44 7.12
N GLN A 146 3.58 -19.98 8.33
CA GLN A 146 2.61 -19.55 9.34
C GLN A 146 1.84 -18.32 8.85
N ARG A 147 2.52 -17.24 8.40
CA ARG A 147 1.86 -16.04 7.87
C ARG A 147 1.04 -16.34 6.61
N LYS A 148 1.52 -17.25 5.74
CA LYS A 148 0.74 -17.73 4.60
C LYS A 148 -0.57 -18.37 5.07
N LYS A 149 -0.54 -19.26 6.08
CA LYS A 149 -1.73 -19.91 6.63
C LYS A 149 -2.73 -18.90 7.21
N GLU A 150 -2.23 -17.91 7.94
CA GLU A 150 -3.04 -16.86 8.56
C GLU A 150 -3.79 -16.00 7.53
N ILE A 151 -3.10 -15.51 6.49
CA ILE A 151 -3.74 -14.70 5.44
C ILE A 151 -4.72 -15.54 4.61
N LEU A 152 -4.43 -16.82 4.33
CA LEU A 152 -5.35 -17.72 3.62
C LEU A 152 -6.61 -17.98 4.45
N LYS A 153 -6.48 -18.23 5.76
CA LYS A 153 -7.64 -18.39 6.65
C LYS A 153 -8.50 -17.12 6.69
N TRP A 154 -7.86 -15.95 6.67
CA TRP A 154 -8.56 -14.68 6.63
C TRP A 154 -9.30 -14.48 5.29
N ILE A 155 -8.69 -14.82 4.14
CA ILE A 155 -9.32 -14.77 2.81
C ILE A 155 -10.56 -15.68 2.77
N ASP A 156 -10.52 -16.88 3.40
CA ASP A 156 -11.66 -17.82 3.49
C ASP A 156 -12.90 -17.18 4.11
N GLY A 157 -12.74 -16.23 5.01
CA GLY A 157 -13.85 -15.52 5.63
C GLY A 157 -14.67 -14.67 4.65
N PHE A 158 -14.17 -14.41 3.43
CA PHE A 158 -14.84 -13.62 2.39
C PHE A 158 -15.45 -14.48 1.26
N GLY A 159 -15.13 -15.77 1.22
CA GLY A 159 -15.60 -16.68 0.17
C GLY A 159 -14.49 -17.56 -0.40
N ASN A 160 -14.81 -18.28 -1.46
CA ASN A 160 -13.89 -19.25 -2.07
C ASN A 160 -12.96 -18.60 -3.11
N TYR A 161 -12.06 -17.75 -2.64
CA TYR A 161 -11.07 -17.07 -3.50
C TYR A 161 -9.72 -17.80 -3.60
N LYS A 162 -9.51 -18.86 -2.80
CA LYS A 162 -8.22 -19.53 -2.74
C LYS A 162 -7.90 -20.33 -3.99
N ASN A 163 -6.68 -20.21 -4.45
CA ASN A 163 -6.08 -21.03 -5.48
C ASN A 163 -4.62 -21.32 -5.11
N ASN A 164 -4.10 -22.44 -5.58
CA ASN A 164 -2.68 -22.81 -5.45
C ASN A 164 -1.97 -22.81 -6.81
N SER A 165 -2.51 -22.10 -7.78
CA SER A 165 -1.89 -21.99 -9.11
C SER A 165 -0.53 -21.30 -9.03
N SER A 166 0.42 -21.79 -9.80
CA SER A 166 1.68 -21.10 -10.07
C SER A 166 1.58 -20.07 -11.20
N GLN A 167 0.42 -19.98 -11.86
CA GLN A 167 0.14 -19.04 -12.94
C GLN A 167 -1.03 -18.14 -12.57
N GLY A 168 -0.88 -16.84 -12.83
CA GLY A 168 -1.91 -15.83 -12.60
C GLY A 168 -1.91 -14.79 -13.72
N ASP A 169 -3.03 -14.09 -13.87
CA ASP A 169 -3.16 -12.96 -14.78
C ASP A 169 -2.43 -11.73 -14.25
N ILE A 170 -2.46 -11.56 -12.91
CA ILE A 170 -1.85 -10.42 -12.22
C ILE A 170 -0.97 -10.94 -11.09
N ILE A 171 0.29 -10.52 -11.06
CA ILE A 171 1.25 -10.89 -10.01
C ILE A 171 1.68 -9.63 -9.28
N ILE A 172 1.48 -9.62 -7.95
CA ILE A 172 1.65 -8.43 -7.13
C ILE A 172 2.75 -8.66 -6.09
N ASN A 173 3.82 -7.89 -6.13
CA ASN A 173 4.82 -7.87 -5.07
C ASN A 173 4.35 -7.00 -3.90
N CYS A 174 4.08 -7.64 -2.77
CA CYS A 174 3.77 -7.00 -1.48
C CYS A 174 4.89 -7.24 -0.44
N THR A 175 6.09 -7.65 -0.89
CA THR A 175 7.27 -7.80 -0.04
C THR A 175 8.14 -6.55 -0.10
N PRO A 176 9.05 -6.31 0.86
CA PRO A 176 10.03 -5.23 0.78
C PRO A 176 11.23 -5.57 -0.13
N LEU A 177 11.23 -6.72 -0.83
CA LEU A 177 12.35 -7.14 -1.67
C LEU A 177 12.40 -6.31 -2.95
N GLY A 178 13.50 -5.58 -3.14
CA GLY A 178 13.70 -4.63 -4.24
C GLY A 178 13.51 -3.17 -3.83
N MET A 179 13.08 -2.90 -2.59
CA MET A 179 12.97 -1.56 -2.03
C MET A 179 14.36 -0.99 -1.69
N TRP A 180 14.54 0.30 -1.90
CA TRP A 180 15.74 1.02 -1.46
C TRP A 180 15.96 0.85 0.05
N PRO A 181 17.20 0.64 0.56
CA PRO A 181 18.46 0.64 -0.19
C PRO A 181 18.81 -0.71 -0.88
N ASN A 182 18.06 -1.78 -0.63
CA ASN A 182 18.38 -3.14 -1.11
C ASN A 182 17.76 -3.44 -2.49
N ILE A 183 17.97 -2.54 -3.46
CA ILE A 183 17.33 -2.54 -4.78
C ILE A 183 17.64 -3.75 -5.68
N LYS A 184 18.72 -4.49 -5.38
CA LYS A 184 19.11 -5.69 -6.15
C LYS A 184 18.26 -6.91 -5.80
N ASN A 185 17.60 -6.90 -4.65
CA ASN A 185 16.75 -8.00 -4.23
C ASN A 185 15.47 -8.04 -5.06
N LYS A 186 14.94 -9.23 -5.27
CA LYS A 186 13.64 -9.43 -5.94
C LYS A 186 12.83 -10.51 -5.21
N PRO A 187 11.50 -10.46 -5.26
CA PRO A 187 10.66 -11.50 -4.66
C PRO A 187 10.89 -12.84 -5.38
N ILE A 188 10.72 -13.93 -4.62
CA ILE A 188 10.80 -15.28 -5.18
C ILE A 188 9.46 -15.57 -5.85
N TYR A 189 9.52 -15.78 -7.16
CA TYR A 189 8.41 -16.26 -7.96
C TYR A 189 8.91 -17.37 -8.87
N SER A 190 8.34 -18.56 -8.74
CA SER A 190 8.75 -19.76 -9.49
C SER A 190 7.99 -19.97 -10.81
N GLY A 191 6.96 -19.16 -11.05
CA GLY A 191 6.21 -19.21 -12.30
C GLY A 191 6.93 -18.46 -13.45
N THR A 192 6.47 -18.68 -14.66
CA THR A 192 6.94 -17.96 -15.84
C THR A 192 6.21 -16.63 -15.97
N ILE A 193 6.94 -15.56 -16.27
CA ILE A 193 6.38 -14.25 -16.62
C ILE A 193 6.33 -14.13 -18.15
N SER A 194 5.23 -13.64 -18.69
CA SER A 194 4.99 -13.48 -20.12
C SER A 194 4.20 -12.20 -20.43
N SER A 195 4.10 -11.87 -21.71
CA SER A 195 3.35 -10.69 -22.21
C SER A 195 1.85 -10.71 -21.91
N LYS A 196 1.30 -11.86 -21.49
CA LYS A 196 -0.13 -11.99 -21.13
C LYS A 196 -0.44 -11.52 -19.71
N GLN A 197 0.59 -11.18 -18.91
CA GLN A 197 0.45 -10.90 -17.49
C GLN A 197 0.66 -9.43 -17.19
N VAL A 198 0.06 -9.00 -16.07
CA VAL A 198 0.33 -7.71 -15.44
C VAL A 198 1.15 -7.96 -14.18
N ILE A 199 2.28 -7.29 -14.07
CA ILE A 199 3.16 -7.37 -12.92
C ILE A 199 3.11 -6.04 -12.17
N VAL A 200 2.70 -6.12 -10.91
CA VAL A 200 2.55 -4.96 -10.04
C VAL A 200 3.55 -5.04 -8.90
N ASP A 201 4.22 -3.96 -8.61
CA ASP A 201 5.05 -3.86 -7.41
C ASP A 201 4.47 -2.78 -6.48
N THR A 202 4.25 -3.08 -5.21
CA THR A 202 3.81 -2.07 -4.24
C THR A 202 4.94 -1.14 -3.78
N ILE A 203 6.16 -1.43 -4.19
CA ILE A 203 7.34 -0.59 -3.96
C ILE A 203 7.29 0.60 -4.91
N TYR A 204 7.47 1.81 -4.39
CA TYR A 204 7.56 3.05 -5.16
C TYR A 204 9.00 3.61 -5.26
N ASN A 205 9.91 3.18 -4.39
CA ASN A 205 11.32 3.57 -4.43
C ASN A 205 12.25 2.35 -4.38
N PRO A 206 12.96 2.02 -5.48
CA PRO A 206 13.04 2.74 -6.75
C PRO A 206 11.71 2.71 -7.53
N TYR A 207 11.58 3.64 -8.51
CA TYR A 207 10.39 3.67 -9.38
C TYR A 207 10.23 2.37 -10.19
N GLU A 208 11.32 1.81 -10.70
CA GLU A 208 11.36 0.55 -11.42
C GLU A 208 12.27 -0.44 -10.68
N THR A 209 11.66 -1.36 -9.94
CA THR A 209 12.38 -2.40 -9.19
C THR A 209 13.02 -3.43 -10.11
N SER A 210 13.98 -4.21 -9.60
CA SER A 210 14.58 -5.33 -10.34
C SER A 210 13.52 -6.36 -10.80
N PHE A 211 12.42 -6.49 -10.05
CA PHE A 211 11.30 -7.36 -10.41
C PHE A 211 10.52 -6.82 -11.62
N LEU A 212 10.21 -5.52 -11.63
CA LEU A 212 9.54 -4.88 -12.76
C LEU A 212 10.43 -4.85 -14.00
N LYS A 213 11.74 -4.59 -13.86
CA LYS A 213 12.69 -4.66 -14.98
C LYS A 213 12.69 -6.04 -15.64
N TYR A 214 12.78 -7.09 -14.82
CA TYR A 214 12.70 -8.47 -15.31
C TYR A 214 11.37 -8.77 -16.02
N ALA A 215 10.25 -8.36 -15.43
CA ALA A 215 8.94 -8.56 -16.04
C ALA A 215 8.80 -7.87 -17.39
N LYS A 216 9.33 -6.66 -17.51
CA LYS A 216 9.32 -5.87 -18.76
C LYS A 216 10.12 -6.55 -19.87
N THR A 217 11.28 -7.17 -19.57
CA THR A 217 12.04 -7.94 -20.58
C THR A 217 11.29 -9.18 -21.06
N SER A 218 10.34 -9.68 -20.27
CA SER A 218 9.44 -10.78 -20.65
C SER A 218 8.18 -10.31 -21.41
N GLY A 219 8.09 -9.01 -21.71
CA GLY A 219 6.96 -8.41 -22.43
C GLY A 219 5.71 -8.14 -21.56
N ALA A 220 5.77 -8.38 -20.26
CA ALA A 220 4.63 -8.14 -19.36
C ALA A 220 4.35 -6.64 -19.19
N LYS A 221 3.06 -6.29 -19.02
CA LYS A 221 2.69 -4.94 -18.56
C LYS A 221 3.12 -4.76 -17.11
N THR A 222 3.81 -3.66 -16.80
CA THR A 222 4.37 -3.41 -15.47
C THR A 222 3.75 -2.16 -14.84
N ILE A 223 3.44 -2.22 -13.54
CA ILE A 223 2.87 -1.12 -12.76
C ILE A 223 3.72 -0.92 -11.50
N SER A 224 4.25 0.29 -11.33
CA SER A 224 5.01 0.69 -10.15
C SER A 224 4.08 1.04 -8.98
N GLY A 225 4.57 0.87 -7.77
CA GLY A 225 3.87 1.25 -6.54
C GLY A 225 3.63 2.76 -6.37
N LEU A 226 4.18 3.60 -7.24
CA LEU A 226 4.01 5.04 -7.12
C LEU A 226 2.55 5.47 -7.25
N ASP A 227 1.78 4.87 -8.16
CA ASP A 227 0.37 5.20 -8.34
C ASP A 227 -0.45 4.81 -7.09
N MET A 228 -0.22 3.60 -6.57
CA MET A 228 -0.80 3.16 -5.29
C MET A 228 -0.42 4.10 -4.14
N PHE A 229 0.84 4.54 -4.09
CA PHE A 229 1.34 5.45 -3.06
C PHE A 229 0.66 6.83 -3.12
N ILE A 230 0.44 7.38 -4.31
CA ILE A 230 -0.26 8.66 -4.50
C ILE A 230 -1.73 8.52 -4.09
N HIS A 231 -2.43 7.52 -4.60
CA HIS A 231 -3.84 7.34 -4.33
C HIS A 231 -4.16 7.05 -2.85
N GLN A 232 -3.32 6.26 -2.15
CA GLN A 232 -3.52 6.04 -0.72
C GLN A 232 -3.27 7.32 0.10
N GLY A 233 -2.34 8.18 -0.34
CA GLY A 233 -2.09 9.47 0.29
C GLY A 233 -3.26 10.44 0.08
N LEU A 234 -3.80 10.53 -1.12
CA LEU A 234 -5.02 11.30 -1.41
C LEU A 234 -6.19 10.82 -0.56
N ALA A 235 -6.43 9.52 -0.49
CA ALA A 235 -7.50 8.96 0.34
C ALA A 235 -7.28 9.28 1.84
N SER A 236 -6.03 9.30 2.32
CA SER A 236 -5.72 9.72 3.69
C SER A 236 -6.07 11.19 3.93
N ILE A 237 -5.73 12.06 2.98
CA ILE A 237 -6.00 13.49 3.09
C ILE A 237 -7.50 13.77 2.99
N ASN A 238 -8.24 13.07 2.12
CA ASN A 238 -9.70 13.16 2.06
C ASN A 238 -10.34 12.85 3.43
N ILE A 239 -9.84 11.83 4.14
CA ILE A 239 -10.29 11.48 5.48
C ILE A 239 -9.95 12.60 6.48
N TRP A 240 -8.75 13.17 6.42
CA TRP A 240 -8.32 14.23 7.34
C TRP A 240 -9.02 15.57 7.09
N GLU A 241 -9.41 15.83 5.85
CA GLU A 241 -10.15 17.04 5.45
C GLU A 241 -11.67 16.86 5.54
N GLU A 242 -12.14 15.63 5.81
CA GLU A 242 -13.56 15.28 5.79
C GLU A 242 -14.26 15.72 4.47
N ASN A 243 -13.49 15.75 3.40
CA ASN A 243 -13.91 16.21 2.07
C ASN A 243 -13.09 15.50 0.96
N ASP A 244 -13.73 15.26 -0.18
CA ASP A 244 -13.06 14.75 -1.37
C ASP A 244 -12.41 15.87 -2.17
N ILE A 245 -11.09 16.01 -2.02
CA ILE A 245 -10.28 17.00 -2.73
C ILE A 245 -9.77 16.50 -4.09
N SER A 246 -10.05 15.24 -4.44
CA SER A 246 -9.42 14.57 -5.60
C SER A 246 -9.68 15.27 -6.92
N GLN A 247 -10.85 15.94 -7.07
CA GLN A 247 -11.20 16.69 -8.28
C GLN A 247 -10.35 17.95 -8.49
N ASN A 248 -9.73 18.48 -7.42
CA ASN A 248 -8.91 19.69 -7.44
C ASN A 248 -7.41 19.37 -7.57
N ILE A 249 -7.05 18.10 -7.75
CA ILE A 249 -5.67 17.63 -7.73
C ILE A 249 -5.23 17.12 -9.10
N ASN A 250 -4.14 17.66 -9.61
CA ASN A 250 -3.49 17.11 -10.80
C ASN A 250 -2.48 16.02 -10.41
N ILE A 251 -2.95 14.76 -10.45
CA ILE A 251 -2.13 13.59 -10.09
C ILE A 251 -0.84 13.51 -10.95
N ASN A 252 -0.89 13.93 -12.21
CA ASN A 252 0.28 13.86 -13.09
C ASN A 252 1.40 14.81 -12.64
N ASN A 253 1.06 16.00 -12.13
CA ASN A 253 2.04 16.93 -11.54
C ASN A 253 2.70 16.29 -10.32
N ILE A 254 1.92 15.73 -9.41
CA ILE A 254 2.42 15.03 -8.21
C ILE A 254 3.33 13.87 -8.61
N LYS A 255 2.89 13.06 -9.57
CA LYS A 255 3.66 11.91 -10.07
C LYS A 255 5.01 12.33 -10.66
N LYS A 256 5.04 13.43 -11.43
CA LYS A 256 6.26 14.01 -11.99
C LYS A 256 7.20 14.50 -10.90
N SER A 257 6.69 15.26 -9.93
CA SER A 257 7.48 15.76 -8.79
C SER A 257 8.07 14.64 -7.96
N LEU A 258 7.27 13.63 -7.62
CA LEU A 258 7.75 12.48 -6.84
C LEU A 258 8.80 11.66 -7.60
N LYS A 259 8.59 11.39 -8.88
CA LYS A 259 9.57 10.64 -9.70
C LYS A 259 10.96 11.28 -9.70
N ALA A 260 11.04 12.60 -9.71
CA ALA A 260 12.32 13.32 -9.64
C ALA A 260 13.07 13.13 -8.30
N LYS A 261 12.41 12.59 -7.27
CA LYS A 261 12.95 12.34 -5.93
C LYS A 261 13.21 10.86 -5.63
N LEU A 262 12.93 9.99 -6.60
CA LEU A 262 13.16 8.54 -6.49
C LEU A 262 14.54 8.16 -7.03
N CYS A 263 15.07 7.03 -6.53
CA CYS A 263 16.30 6.44 -7.05
C CYS A 263 16.07 5.76 -8.42
#